data_807ba29d129e235e6f6b97d1fbb832b8
#
_entry.id   807ba29d129e235e6f6b97d1fbb832b8
#
_cell.length_a   1.000
_cell.length_b   1.000
_cell.length_c   1.000
_cell.angle_alpha   90.00
_cell.angle_beta   90.00
_cell.angle_gamma   90.00
#
_symmetry.space_group_name_H-M   'P 1'
#
loop_
_entity.id
_entity.type
_entity.pdbx_description
1 polymer ?
#
loop_
_entity_poly.entity_id
_entity_poly.type
_entity_poly.pdbx_seq_one_letter_code
_entity_poly.pdbx_strand_id
1 'polypeptide(L)'
;IALEELHKDAIYFLAGSRYKVKELNYPEKNYAEIERIPKDYPYYTKSLTEEWPTIETIFEKRNACGIEIAFCKLHIEKKVYGYVNIELGQEITQGKKVILDTPLEYDFITKGIVFHAPRPLKIMKESEDEEYTEASGYHATEHVVIEGSNMITGGVSQDLGGISLGTSGLIFIYDGAIGGSGASKALYDRFEKALERSMHIVKECPCKNEAGCPRCTFSYRCGNNNEFLHKYSALEILERINSGEKTVLIDPVEGDRPLV
;
A
#
# COMPACT_ATOMS: atom_id res chain seq x y z
N ILE A 1 -10.53 5.44 6.69
CA ILE A 1 -10.46 6.55 5.70
C ILE A 1 -10.66 7.90 6.39
N ALA A 2 -11.76 8.15 7.14
CA ALA A 2 -11.99 9.45 7.77
C ALA A 2 -10.85 9.88 8.71
N LEU A 3 -10.29 8.97 9.50
CA LEU A 3 -9.19 9.27 10.41
C LEU A 3 -7.87 9.59 9.70
N GLU A 4 -7.65 9.02 8.52
CA GLU A 4 -6.50 9.35 7.67
C GLU A 4 -6.58 10.77 7.10
N GLU A 5 -7.78 11.30 6.90
CA GLU A 5 -8.00 12.61 6.29
C GLU A 5 -8.34 13.71 7.30
N LEU A 6 -8.80 13.36 8.51
CA LEU A 6 -9.30 14.31 9.50
C LEU A 6 -8.47 14.36 10.78
N HIS A 7 -7.23 13.85 10.78
CA HIS A 7 -6.33 14.03 11.92
C HIS A 7 -6.04 15.53 12.17
N LYS A 8 -5.62 15.88 13.38
CA LYS A 8 -5.25 17.26 13.69
C LYS A 8 -4.20 17.78 12.69
N ASP A 9 -4.37 19.02 12.26
CA ASP A 9 -3.57 19.73 11.25
C ASP A 9 -3.67 19.20 9.82
N ALA A 10 -4.49 18.17 9.53
CA ALA A 10 -4.73 17.71 8.17
C ALA A 10 -5.30 18.82 7.28
N ILE A 11 -4.90 18.81 6.01
CA ILE A 11 -5.50 19.67 4.98
C ILE A 11 -6.56 18.86 4.23
N TYR A 12 -7.81 19.16 4.51
CA TYR A 12 -8.96 18.43 4.01
C TYR A 12 -9.65 19.17 2.86
N PHE A 13 -10.09 18.43 1.85
CA PHE A 13 -10.78 18.96 0.68
C PHE A 13 -12.27 18.64 0.77
N LEU A 14 -13.10 19.67 0.75
CA LEU A 14 -14.56 19.53 0.78
C LEU A 14 -15.20 20.50 -0.19
N ALA A 15 -16.03 19.98 -1.11
CA ALA A 15 -16.82 20.77 -2.06
C ALA A 15 -16.01 21.87 -2.78
N GLY A 16 -14.80 21.53 -3.26
CA GLY A 16 -13.93 22.45 -3.99
C GLY A 16 -13.23 23.51 -3.13
N SER A 17 -13.35 23.43 -1.83
CA SER A 17 -12.65 24.28 -0.86
C SER A 17 -11.67 23.50 -0.02
N ARG A 18 -10.66 24.20 0.51
CA ARG A 18 -9.62 23.63 1.36
C ARG A 18 -9.86 24.05 2.80
N TYR A 19 -9.67 23.10 3.69
CA TYR A 19 -9.86 23.31 5.13
C TYR A 19 -8.67 22.73 5.88
N LYS A 20 -8.31 23.35 7.01
CA LYS A 20 -7.38 22.77 7.97
C LYS A 20 -8.18 22.21 9.15
N VAL A 21 -7.89 20.99 9.54
CA VAL A 21 -8.48 20.38 10.74
C VAL A 21 -7.83 20.98 11.97
N LYS A 22 -8.64 21.63 12.82
CA LYS A 22 -8.19 22.23 14.09
C LYS A 22 -8.15 21.21 15.21
N GLU A 23 -9.20 20.42 15.27
CA GLU A 23 -9.40 19.42 16.31
C GLU A 23 -10.18 18.25 15.77
N LEU A 24 -9.79 17.05 16.17
CA LEU A 24 -10.56 15.83 15.98
C LEU A 24 -10.95 15.28 17.36
N ASN A 25 -12.25 15.16 17.61
CA ASN A 25 -12.79 14.52 18.79
C ASN A 25 -13.26 13.10 18.45
N TYR A 26 -12.37 12.14 18.66
CA TYR A 26 -12.55 10.71 18.37
C TYR A 26 -11.90 9.89 19.49
N PRO A 27 -12.47 8.79 19.96
CA PRO A 27 -13.76 8.19 19.55
C PRO A 27 -15.00 8.75 20.26
N GLU A 28 -14.83 9.72 21.16
CA GLU A 28 -15.87 10.14 22.12
C GLU A 28 -17.09 10.79 21.46
N LYS A 29 -16.87 11.73 20.53
CA LYS A 29 -17.96 12.50 19.91
C LYS A 29 -18.03 12.40 18.39
N ASN A 30 -17.01 11.83 17.73
CA ASN A 30 -16.96 11.60 16.29
C ASN A 30 -17.21 12.85 15.42
N TYR A 31 -16.58 13.98 15.75
CA TYR A 31 -16.61 15.18 14.92
C TYR A 31 -15.21 15.77 14.76
N ALA A 32 -15.02 16.51 13.67
CA ALA A 32 -13.83 17.33 13.43
C ALA A 32 -14.20 18.79 13.28
N GLU A 33 -13.45 19.68 13.93
CA GLU A 33 -13.53 21.11 13.71
C GLU A 33 -12.57 21.49 12.59
N ILE A 34 -13.11 22.15 11.56
CA ILE A 34 -12.35 22.56 10.39
C ILE A 34 -12.40 24.06 10.20
N GLU A 35 -11.31 24.65 9.75
CA GLU A 35 -11.20 26.05 9.37
C GLU A 35 -10.91 26.18 7.89
N ARG A 36 -11.63 27.05 7.19
CA ARG A 36 -11.37 27.32 5.79
C ARG A 36 -10.04 28.03 5.62
N ILE A 37 -9.20 27.53 4.74
CA ILE A 37 -7.92 28.14 4.39
C ILE A 37 -7.95 28.75 2.98
N PRO A 38 -7.03 29.70 2.67
CA PRO A 38 -6.91 30.30 1.34
C PRO A 38 -6.69 29.25 0.26
N LYS A 39 -7.16 29.54 -0.96
CA LYS A 39 -6.99 28.62 -2.11
C LYS A 39 -5.52 28.44 -2.50
N ASP A 40 -4.71 29.44 -2.27
CA ASP A 40 -3.27 29.49 -2.54
C ASP A 40 -2.41 29.00 -1.36
N TYR A 41 -3.02 28.41 -0.33
CA TYR A 41 -2.27 27.80 0.77
C TYR A 41 -1.29 26.76 0.22
N PRO A 42 0.03 26.88 0.48
CA PRO A 42 1.02 26.17 -0.31
C PRO A 42 1.23 24.71 0.09
N TYR A 43 0.54 24.21 1.12
CA TYR A 43 0.76 22.85 1.64
C TYR A 43 -0.45 21.96 1.49
N TYR A 44 -0.19 20.65 1.42
CA TYR A 44 -1.16 19.58 1.68
C TYR A 44 -0.56 18.54 2.60
N THR A 45 -1.39 17.69 3.20
CA THR A 45 -0.95 16.66 4.12
C THR A 45 -1.28 15.29 3.57
N LYS A 46 -0.43 14.31 3.92
CA LYS A 46 -0.63 12.89 3.68
C LYS A 46 -0.37 12.14 4.97
N SER A 47 -1.33 11.32 5.41
CA SER A 47 -1.19 10.50 6.61
C SER A 47 -0.09 9.46 6.47
N LEU A 48 0.56 9.16 7.59
CA LEU A 48 1.45 8.02 7.78
C LEU A 48 0.70 6.96 8.56
N THR A 49 0.64 5.75 8.01
CA THR A 49 -0.15 4.66 8.58
C THR A 49 0.66 3.38 8.72
N GLU A 50 0.36 2.64 9.77
CA GLU A 50 0.75 1.24 9.94
C GLU A 50 -0.50 0.38 9.80
N GLU A 51 -0.35 -0.78 9.19
CA GLU A 51 -1.48 -1.69 8.92
C GLU A 51 -1.10 -3.13 9.25
N TRP A 52 -2.03 -3.86 9.87
CA TRP A 52 -1.87 -5.28 10.20
C TRP A 52 -3.05 -6.09 9.68
N PRO A 53 -2.81 -6.98 8.71
CA PRO A 53 -3.84 -7.86 8.19
C PRO A 53 -3.93 -9.15 9.01
N THR A 54 -5.14 -9.60 9.28
CA THR A 54 -5.41 -10.92 9.83
C THR A 54 -6.38 -11.66 8.91
N ILE A 55 -6.04 -12.91 8.54
CA ILE A 55 -6.91 -13.77 7.75
C ILE A 55 -7.97 -14.37 8.67
N GLU A 56 -9.24 -13.97 8.48
CA GLU A 56 -10.36 -14.57 9.22
C GLU A 56 -10.89 -15.84 8.55
N THR A 57 -10.98 -15.83 7.22
CA THR A 57 -11.53 -16.95 6.45
C THR A 57 -10.94 -16.97 5.05
N ILE A 58 -10.50 -18.13 4.60
CA ILE A 58 -10.11 -18.34 3.22
C ILE A 58 -11.33 -18.85 2.47
N PHE A 59 -11.76 -18.12 1.44
CA PHE A 59 -12.90 -18.51 0.61
C PHE A 59 -12.49 -19.46 -0.51
N GLU A 60 -11.40 -19.11 -1.19
CA GLU A 60 -10.90 -19.81 -2.37
C GLU A 60 -9.38 -19.81 -2.40
N LYS A 61 -8.78 -20.89 -2.92
CA LYS A 61 -7.36 -20.97 -3.24
C LYS A 61 -7.19 -21.48 -4.66
N ARG A 62 -6.18 -20.98 -5.37
CA ARG A 62 -5.76 -21.50 -6.67
C ARG A 62 -4.30 -21.27 -6.93
N ASN A 63 -3.74 -22.00 -7.89
CA ASN A 63 -2.41 -21.70 -8.44
C ASN A 63 -2.53 -20.66 -9.55
N ALA A 64 -1.63 -19.68 -9.52
CA ALA A 64 -1.46 -18.67 -10.55
C ALA A 64 0.03 -18.54 -10.86
N CYS A 65 0.46 -18.82 -12.09
CA CYS A 65 1.86 -18.76 -12.50
C CYS A 65 2.84 -19.49 -11.55
N GLY A 66 2.41 -20.61 -10.93
CA GLY A 66 3.27 -21.41 -10.03
C GLY A 66 3.18 -21.06 -8.56
N ILE A 67 2.63 -19.91 -8.17
CA ILE A 67 2.38 -19.55 -6.77
C ILE A 67 0.94 -19.88 -6.36
N GLU A 68 0.74 -20.21 -5.09
CA GLU A 68 -0.60 -20.31 -4.51
C GLU A 68 -1.10 -18.92 -4.12
N ILE A 69 -2.28 -18.56 -4.61
CA ILE A 69 -3.00 -17.35 -4.21
C ILE A 69 -4.30 -17.73 -3.52
N ALA A 70 -4.66 -17.01 -2.46
CA ALA A 70 -5.90 -17.19 -1.73
C ALA A 70 -6.76 -15.93 -1.78
N PHE A 71 -8.08 -16.10 -1.90
CA PHE A 71 -9.06 -15.04 -1.72
C PHE A 71 -9.69 -15.20 -0.34
N CYS A 72 -9.63 -14.13 0.48
CA CYS A 72 -9.87 -14.20 1.91
C CYS A 72 -10.82 -13.11 2.39
N LYS A 73 -11.46 -13.39 3.54
CA LYS A 73 -11.98 -12.36 4.44
C LYS A 73 -10.84 -11.92 5.34
N LEU A 74 -10.61 -10.62 5.41
CA LEU A 74 -9.52 -10.01 6.15
C LEU A 74 -10.05 -9.05 7.21
N HIS A 75 -9.43 -9.07 8.37
CA HIS A 75 -9.52 -8.02 9.38
C HIS A 75 -8.27 -7.15 9.26
N ILE A 76 -8.45 -5.87 9.00
CA ILE A 76 -7.37 -4.91 8.86
C ILE A 76 -7.41 -3.96 10.05
N GLU A 77 -6.35 -3.98 10.84
CA GLU A 77 -6.13 -3.00 11.89
C GLU A 77 -5.26 -1.88 11.31
N LYS A 78 -5.66 -0.62 11.48
CA LYS A 78 -4.92 0.56 11.00
C LYS A 78 -4.63 1.52 12.13
N LYS A 79 -3.44 2.09 12.07
CA LYS A 79 -2.97 3.12 12.98
C LYS A 79 -2.42 4.29 12.19
N VAL A 80 -3.01 5.47 12.36
CA VAL A 80 -2.47 6.73 11.85
C VAL A 80 -1.57 7.29 12.92
N TYR A 81 -0.26 7.22 12.71
CA TYR A 81 0.73 7.65 13.70
C TYR A 81 1.33 9.03 13.41
N GLY A 82 1.11 9.56 12.21
CA GLY A 82 1.66 10.84 11.80
C GLY A 82 1.13 11.29 10.45
N TYR A 83 1.77 12.31 9.92
CA TYR A 83 1.52 12.78 8.56
C TYR A 83 2.77 13.44 7.97
N VAL A 84 2.80 13.54 6.65
CA VAL A 84 3.80 14.32 5.93
C VAL A 84 3.14 15.62 5.48
N ASN A 85 3.78 16.76 5.80
CA ASN A 85 3.38 18.06 5.29
C ASN A 85 4.20 18.37 4.04
N ILE A 86 3.54 18.53 2.90
CA ILE A 86 4.16 18.59 1.58
C ILE A 86 3.81 19.93 0.95
N GLU A 87 4.82 20.65 0.46
CA GLU A 87 4.62 21.88 -0.30
C GLU A 87 4.18 21.56 -1.73
N LEU A 88 3.24 22.34 -2.26
CA LEU A 88 2.76 22.16 -3.63
C LEU A 88 3.93 22.30 -4.63
N GLY A 89 4.12 21.27 -5.45
CA GLY A 89 5.22 21.21 -6.41
C GLY A 89 6.46 20.43 -5.92
N GLN A 90 6.52 20.07 -4.64
CA GLN A 90 7.56 19.16 -4.13
C GLN A 90 7.20 17.70 -4.39
N GLU A 91 8.22 16.84 -4.44
CA GLU A 91 8.02 15.41 -4.41
C GLU A 91 7.51 14.96 -3.03
N ILE A 92 6.63 13.96 -3.01
CA ILE A 92 6.02 13.43 -1.79
C ILE A 92 7.08 13.02 -0.76
N THR A 93 8.16 12.42 -1.21
CA THR A 93 9.29 11.96 -0.37
C THR A 93 10.07 13.08 0.31
N GLN A 94 9.93 14.33 -0.15
CA GLN A 94 10.64 15.50 0.40
C GLN A 94 9.81 16.25 1.47
N GLY A 95 8.60 15.81 1.74
CA GLY A 95 7.73 16.44 2.72
C GLY A 95 8.24 16.28 4.17
N LYS A 96 7.85 17.20 5.04
CA LYS A 96 8.22 17.16 6.46
C LYS A 96 7.32 16.20 7.23
N LYS A 97 7.90 15.16 7.84
CA LYS A 97 7.18 14.24 8.73
C LYS A 97 6.83 14.93 10.05
N VAL A 98 5.62 14.69 10.51
CA VAL A 98 5.10 15.11 11.80
C VAL A 98 4.42 13.92 12.48
N ILE A 99 4.84 13.59 13.68
CA ILE A 99 4.26 12.49 14.48
C ILE A 99 3.12 13.05 15.33
N LEU A 100 2.02 12.33 15.40
CA LEU A 100 0.89 12.68 16.26
C LEU A 100 1.20 12.37 17.72
N ASP A 101 0.81 13.26 18.63
CA ASP A 101 0.96 13.05 20.07
C ASP A 101 0.20 11.79 20.54
N THR A 102 -0.95 11.52 19.93
CA THR A 102 -1.75 10.32 20.15
C THR A 102 -2.12 9.74 18.79
N PRO A 103 -1.66 8.53 18.47
CA PRO A 103 -2.06 7.84 17.25
C PRO A 103 -3.56 7.58 17.21
N LEU A 104 -4.13 7.54 16.00
CA LEU A 104 -5.53 7.22 15.78
C LEU A 104 -5.63 5.79 15.28
N GLU A 105 -6.39 4.95 15.98
CA GLU A 105 -6.52 3.53 15.67
C GLU A 105 -7.95 3.21 15.26
N TYR A 106 -8.09 2.34 14.28
CA TYR A 106 -9.35 1.78 13.83
C TYR A 106 -9.13 0.48 13.08
N ASP A 107 -10.17 -0.30 12.97
CA ASP A 107 -10.16 -1.57 12.26
C ASP A 107 -11.38 -1.71 11.36
N PHE A 108 -11.29 -2.61 10.40
CA PHE A 108 -12.42 -2.94 9.54
C PHE A 108 -12.26 -4.32 8.92
N ILE A 109 -13.41 -4.92 8.59
CA ILE A 109 -13.48 -6.17 7.84
C ILE A 109 -13.60 -5.87 6.35
N THR A 110 -12.80 -6.57 5.54
CA THR A 110 -12.83 -6.46 4.09
C THR A 110 -12.55 -7.80 3.40
N LYS A 111 -12.37 -7.77 2.09
CA LYS A 111 -11.94 -8.93 1.30
C LYS A 111 -10.65 -8.60 0.57
N GLY A 112 -9.82 -9.60 0.38
CA GLY A 112 -8.54 -9.41 -0.28
C GLY A 112 -7.96 -10.71 -0.79
N ILE A 113 -6.85 -10.58 -1.50
CA ILE A 113 -6.00 -11.69 -1.88
C ILE A 113 -4.75 -11.71 -1.02
N VAL A 114 -4.21 -12.90 -0.82
CA VAL A 114 -2.90 -13.09 -0.20
C VAL A 114 -2.10 -14.10 -1.02
N PHE A 115 -0.82 -13.82 -1.17
CA PHE A 115 0.13 -14.71 -1.82
C PHE A 115 1.52 -14.56 -1.22
N HIS A 116 2.32 -15.61 -1.38
CA HIS A 116 3.72 -15.60 -0.97
C HIS A 116 4.60 -15.37 -2.20
N ALA A 117 5.32 -14.26 -2.21
CA ALA A 117 6.25 -13.89 -3.26
C ALA A 117 7.60 -14.60 -3.08
N PRO A 118 8.30 -15.00 -4.16
CA PRO A 118 9.64 -15.58 -4.07
C PRO A 118 10.66 -14.54 -3.60
N ARG A 119 11.64 -14.99 -2.84
CA ARG A 119 12.73 -14.14 -2.34
C ARG A 119 13.52 -13.52 -3.49
N PRO A 120 13.71 -12.20 -3.57
CA PRO A 120 14.55 -11.58 -4.60
C PRO A 120 16.02 -11.95 -4.39
N LEU A 121 16.77 -12.13 -5.47
CA LEU A 121 18.19 -12.46 -5.46
C LEU A 121 19.08 -11.24 -5.74
N LYS A 122 18.51 -10.19 -6.35
CA LYS A 122 19.22 -8.94 -6.63
C LYS A 122 19.25 -8.07 -5.38
N ILE A 123 20.44 -7.73 -4.95
CA ILE A 123 20.66 -6.83 -3.81
C ILE A 123 20.74 -5.39 -4.31
N MET A 124 20.19 -4.45 -3.54
CA MET A 124 20.33 -3.00 -3.82
C MET A 124 21.81 -2.59 -3.77
N LYS A 125 22.22 -1.82 -4.75
CA LYS A 125 23.62 -1.32 -4.80
C LYS A 125 23.97 -0.37 -3.67
N GLU A 126 22.96 0.32 -3.12
CA GLU A 126 23.11 1.34 -2.09
C GLU A 126 22.94 0.79 -0.65
N SER A 127 22.61 -0.50 -0.50
CA SER A 127 22.43 -1.15 0.80
C SER A 127 23.13 -2.50 0.82
N GLU A 128 23.96 -2.75 1.83
CA GLU A 128 24.51 -4.07 2.14
C GLU A 128 23.55 -4.91 3.00
N ASP A 129 22.42 -4.34 3.41
CA ASP A 129 21.40 -4.99 4.22
C ASP A 129 20.45 -5.79 3.32
N GLU A 130 20.57 -7.12 3.38
CA GLU A 130 19.73 -8.03 2.60
C GLU A 130 18.26 -7.96 3.03
N GLU A 131 17.96 -7.84 4.33
CA GLU A 131 16.61 -7.75 4.85
C GLU A 131 15.91 -6.50 4.34
N TYR A 132 16.61 -5.37 4.31
CA TYR A 132 16.11 -4.13 3.73
C TYR A 132 15.79 -4.29 2.24
N THR A 133 16.66 -4.96 1.49
CA THR A 133 16.46 -5.19 0.05
C THR A 133 15.24 -6.09 -0.21
N GLU A 134 15.08 -7.15 0.56
CA GLU A 134 13.96 -8.08 0.43
C GLU A 134 12.63 -7.36 0.73
N ALA A 135 12.53 -6.70 1.87
CA ALA A 135 11.34 -5.95 2.26
C ALA A 135 10.99 -4.86 1.23
N SER A 136 12.00 -4.13 0.74
CA SER A 136 11.82 -3.10 -0.29
C SER A 136 11.35 -3.68 -1.63
N GLY A 137 11.79 -4.89 -1.98
CA GLY A 137 11.35 -5.63 -3.15
C GLY A 137 9.89 -6.06 -3.05
N TYR A 138 9.48 -6.62 -1.92
CA TYR A 138 8.11 -7.02 -1.67
C TYR A 138 7.15 -5.83 -1.62
N HIS A 139 7.55 -4.74 -0.96
CA HIS A 139 6.76 -3.51 -0.91
C HIS A 139 6.57 -2.89 -2.30
N ALA A 140 7.62 -2.82 -3.10
CA ALA A 140 7.50 -2.36 -4.48
C ALA A 140 6.65 -3.32 -5.35
N THR A 141 6.73 -4.64 -5.12
CA THR A 141 5.88 -5.63 -5.80
C THR A 141 4.40 -5.42 -5.50
N GLU A 142 4.05 -5.20 -4.24
CA GLU A 142 2.70 -4.87 -3.80
C GLU A 142 2.15 -3.67 -4.58
N HIS A 143 2.88 -2.54 -4.59
CA HIS A 143 2.48 -1.33 -5.30
C HIS A 143 2.26 -1.56 -6.79
N VAL A 144 3.19 -2.26 -7.43
CA VAL A 144 3.13 -2.50 -8.88
C VAL A 144 1.99 -3.44 -9.25
N VAL A 145 1.67 -4.44 -8.43
CA VAL A 145 0.53 -5.34 -8.66
C VAL A 145 -0.79 -4.59 -8.50
N ILE A 146 -0.92 -3.70 -7.53
CA ILE A 146 -2.09 -2.82 -7.38
C ILE A 146 -2.24 -1.95 -8.63
N GLU A 147 -1.18 -1.29 -9.08
CA GLU A 147 -1.22 -0.45 -10.29
C GLU A 147 -1.53 -1.26 -11.55
N GLY A 148 -0.93 -2.43 -11.71
CA GLY A 148 -1.19 -3.35 -12.82
C GLY A 148 -2.63 -3.86 -12.86
N SER A 149 -3.32 -3.88 -11.73
CA SER A 149 -4.70 -4.35 -11.62
C SER A 149 -5.76 -3.34 -12.09
N ASN A 150 -5.45 -2.05 -12.18
CA ASN A 150 -6.41 -0.98 -12.48
C ASN A 150 -7.24 -1.22 -13.74
N MET A 151 -6.61 -1.69 -14.82
CA MET A 151 -7.30 -2.00 -16.08
C MET A 151 -8.21 -3.25 -15.98
N ILE A 152 -7.99 -4.08 -14.98
CA ILE A 152 -8.72 -5.33 -14.76
C ILE A 152 -9.92 -5.12 -13.87
N THR A 153 -9.74 -4.34 -12.82
CA THR A 153 -10.76 -4.07 -11.81
C THR A 153 -11.77 -3.03 -12.30
N GLY A 154 -11.41 -2.25 -13.33
CA GLY A 154 -12.22 -1.14 -13.82
C GLY A 154 -12.27 0.05 -12.86
N GLY A 155 -11.48 -0.02 -11.79
CA GLY A 155 -11.34 0.98 -10.75
C GLY A 155 -10.10 1.84 -10.92
N VAL A 156 -9.77 2.56 -9.88
CA VAL A 156 -8.51 3.28 -9.71
C VAL A 156 -7.68 2.58 -8.64
N SER A 157 -6.35 2.77 -8.65
CA SER A 157 -5.44 2.19 -7.64
C SER A 157 -5.84 2.52 -6.20
N GLN A 158 -6.69 3.52 -6.02
CA GLN A 158 -7.23 3.91 -4.72
C GLN A 158 -8.34 2.98 -4.18
N ASP A 159 -8.90 2.10 -5.00
CA ASP A 159 -9.93 1.15 -4.56
C ASP A 159 -9.32 -0.07 -3.84
N LEU A 160 -8.03 -0.31 -4.03
CA LEU A 160 -7.26 -1.35 -3.38
C LEU A 160 -6.27 -0.76 -2.38
N GLY A 161 -6.12 -1.43 -1.24
CA GLY A 161 -5.01 -1.28 -0.32
C GLY A 161 -4.07 -2.47 -0.43
N GLY A 162 -2.86 -2.33 0.10
CA GLY A 162 -1.92 -3.44 0.14
C GLY A 162 -1.00 -3.37 1.35
N ILE A 163 -0.46 -4.52 1.71
CA ILE A 163 0.49 -4.69 2.80
C ILE A 163 1.46 -5.80 2.41
N SER A 164 2.74 -5.51 2.47
CA SER A 164 3.81 -6.51 2.43
C SER A 164 4.40 -6.69 3.83
N LEU A 165 4.47 -7.94 4.32
CA LEU A 165 4.92 -8.23 5.67
C LEU A 165 6.44 -8.41 5.74
N GLY A 166 7.17 -7.31 5.83
CA GLY A 166 8.62 -7.30 6.04
C GLY A 166 9.36 -8.22 5.06
N THR A 167 10.19 -9.12 5.58
CA THR A 167 10.96 -10.10 4.83
C THR A 167 10.26 -11.44 4.63
N SER A 168 9.03 -11.60 5.15
CA SER A 168 8.28 -12.86 5.04
C SER A 168 7.89 -13.24 3.61
N GLY A 169 7.83 -12.26 2.71
CA GLY A 169 7.34 -12.43 1.34
C GLY A 169 5.83 -12.51 1.21
N LEU A 170 5.08 -12.41 2.31
CA LEU A 170 3.63 -12.37 2.28
C LEU A 170 3.14 -10.98 1.82
N ILE A 171 2.32 -10.99 0.78
CA ILE A 171 1.70 -9.79 0.22
C ILE A 171 0.19 -9.94 0.25
N PHE A 172 -0.46 -8.95 0.84
CA PHE A 172 -1.91 -8.79 0.90
C PHE A 172 -2.33 -7.65 -0.02
N ILE A 173 -3.36 -7.85 -0.82
CA ILE A 173 -4.02 -6.78 -1.60
C ILE A 173 -5.51 -6.89 -1.34
N TYR A 174 -6.11 -5.84 -0.81
CA TYR A 174 -7.46 -5.88 -0.30
C TYR A 174 -8.33 -4.70 -0.79
N ASP A 175 -9.64 -4.89 -0.78
CA ASP A 175 -10.59 -3.82 -1.07
C ASP A 175 -10.52 -2.74 0.02
N GLY A 176 -10.30 -1.49 -0.35
CA GLY A 176 -10.26 -0.35 0.57
C GLY A 176 -11.62 -0.01 1.20
N ALA A 177 -12.70 -0.60 0.72
CA ALA A 177 -14.05 -0.43 1.24
C ALA A 177 -14.37 -1.48 2.31
N ILE A 178 -15.06 -1.07 3.38
CA ILE A 178 -15.60 -1.97 4.40
C ILE A 178 -16.52 -3.01 3.74
N GLY A 179 -16.32 -4.29 4.04
CA GLY A 179 -17.08 -5.39 3.47
C GLY A 179 -16.64 -5.82 2.06
N GLY A 180 -15.79 -5.02 1.42
CA GLY A 180 -15.24 -5.28 0.09
C GLY A 180 -16.03 -4.65 -1.05
N SER A 181 -15.33 -4.11 -2.05
CA SER A 181 -15.89 -3.54 -3.29
C SER A 181 -15.99 -4.56 -4.43
N GLY A 182 -15.24 -5.65 -4.33
CA GLY A 182 -15.10 -6.68 -5.37
C GLY A 182 -13.88 -6.48 -6.29
N ALA A 183 -13.10 -5.42 -6.12
CA ALA A 183 -11.89 -5.18 -6.90
C ALA A 183 -10.84 -6.27 -6.64
N SER A 184 -10.65 -6.67 -5.37
CA SER A 184 -9.75 -7.75 -5.00
C SER A 184 -10.19 -9.11 -5.57
N LYS A 185 -11.51 -9.37 -5.69
CA LYS A 185 -12.01 -10.59 -6.36
C LYS A 185 -11.73 -10.56 -7.85
N ALA A 186 -11.92 -9.43 -8.51
CA ALA A 186 -11.57 -9.28 -9.93
C ALA A 186 -10.07 -9.47 -10.18
N LEU A 187 -9.23 -8.98 -9.25
CA LEU A 187 -7.79 -9.23 -9.27
C LEU A 187 -7.48 -10.72 -9.08
N TYR A 188 -8.11 -11.39 -8.09
CA TYR A 188 -7.95 -12.83 -7.87
C TYR A 188 -8.24 -13.63 -9.14
N ASP A 189 -9.37 -13.37 -9.78
CA ASP A 189 -9.83 -14.11 -10.96
C ASP A 189 -8.93 -13.90 -12.20
N ARG A 190 -8.19 -12.80 -12.25
CA ARG A 190 -7.37 -12.39 -13.40
C ARG A 190 -5.93 -12.03 -13.00
N PHE A 191 -5.42 -12.65 -11.98
CA PHE A 191 -4.09 -12.34 -11.40
C PHE A 191 -2.97 -12.39 -12.43
N GLU A 192 -3.00 -13.38 -13.34
CA GLU A 192 -2.00 -13.55 -14.39
C GLU A 192 -1.92 -12.33 -15.33
N LYS A 193 -3.07 -11.73 -15.65
CA LYS A 193 -3.11 -10.50 -16.46
C LYS A 193 -2.60 -9.28 -15.70
N ALA A 194 -2.90 -9.22 -14.39
CA ALA A 194 -2.35 -8.17 -13.54
C ALA A 194 -0.83 -8.28 -13.46
N LEU A 195 -0.30 -9.51 -13.31
CA LEU A 195 1.13 -9.78 -13.28
C LEU A 195 1.85 -9.35 -14.57
N GLU A 196 1.31 -9.72 -15.76
CA GLU A 196 1.83 -9.28 -17.04
C GLU A 196 1.88 -7.76 -17.16
N ARG A 197 0.81 -7.09 -16.76
CA ARG A 197 0.73 -5.63 -16.76
C ARG A 197 1.71 -4.99 -15.81
N SER A 198 1.87 -5.55 -14.62
CA SER A 198 2.83 -5.11 -13.60
C SER A 198 4.26 -5.16 -14.12
N MET A 199 4.65 -6.27 -14.74
CA MET A 199 5.96 -6.40 -15.38
C MET A 199 6.17 -5.36 -16.49
N HIS A 200 5.16 -5.14 -17.33
CA HIS A 200 5.21 -4.13 -18.38
C HIS A 200 5.42 -2.73 -17.82
N ILE A 201 4.69 -2.33 -16.77
CA ILE A 201 4.82 -1.02 -16.11
C ILE A 201 6.26 -0.80 -15.65
N VAL A 202 6.87 -1.78 -14.99
CA VAL A 202 8.22 -1.65 -14.47
C VAL A 202 9.27 -1.65 -15.58
N LYS A 203 9.14 -2.52 -16.58
CA LYS A 203 10.09 -2.66 -17.70
C LYS A 203 10.12 -1.43 -18.60
N GLU A 204 8.95 -0.89 -18.94
CA GLU A 204 8.83 0.24 -19.86
C GLU A 204 9.04 1.61 -19.17
N CYS A 205 9.15 1.64 -17.84
CA CYS A 205 9.38 2.89 -17.13
C CYS A 205 10.80 3.39 -17.35
N PRO A 206 11.01 4.58 -17.96
CA PRO A 206 12.34 5.09 -18.30
C PRO A 206 13.14 5.61 -17.10
N CYS A 207 12.54 5.67 -15.90
CA CYS A 207 13.25 6.12 -14.71
C CYS A 207 14.39 5.16 -14.36
N LYS A 208 15.52 5.73 -13.94
CA LYS A 208 16.72 4.99 -13.51
C LYS A 208 16.85 4.92 -11.99
N ASN A 209 15.89 5.46 -11.26
CA ASN A 209 15.88 5.45 -9.81
C ASN A 209 15.60 4.03 -9.29
N GLU A 210 16.39 3.53 -8.36
CA GLU A 210 16.26 2.20 -7.76
C GLU A 210 14.94 2.04 -6.98
N ALA A 211 14.49 3.09 -6.29
CA ALA A 211 13.17 3.12 -5.66
C ALA A 211 12.02 3.17 -6.68
N GLY A 212 12.30 3.63 -7.90
CA GLY A 212 11.31 3.85 -8.95
C GLY A 212 10.79 5.29 -8.99
N CYS A 213 9.55 5.49 -9.40
CA CYS A 213 8.93 6.82 -9.55
C CYS A 213 7.39 6.70 -9.57
N PRO A 214 6.65 7.84 -9.61
CA PRO A 214 5.18 7.83 -9.70
C PRO A 214 4.59 7.12 -10.93
N ARG A 215 5.40 6.79 -11.94
CA ARG A 215 4.97 6.03 -13.14
C ARG A 215 5.12 4.52 -12.99
N CYS A 216 5.80 4.02 -11.95
CA CYS A 216 6.04 2.59 -11.79
C CYS A 216 5.78 2.04 -10.39
N THR A 217 6.47 2.52 -9.36
CA THR A 217 6.41 1.91 -8.01
C THR A 217 5.80 2.81 -6.94
N PHE A 218 5.78 4.14 -7.13
CA PHE A 218 5.23 5.01 -6.10
C PHE A 218 3.70 4.96 -6.07
N SER A 219 3.15 4.79 -4.87
CA SER A 219 1.72 4.85 -4.61
C SER A 219 1.39 6.08 -3.77
N TYR A 220 0.33 6.79 -4.15
CA TYR A 220 -0.18 7.90 -3.34
C TYR A 220 -0.68 7.41 -1.97
N ARG A 221 -1.19 6.18 -1.90
CA ARG A 221 -1.75 5.59 -0.67
C ARG A 221 -0.73 4.85 0.20
N CYS A 222 0.52 4.78 -0.20
CA CYS A 222 1.54 4.14 0.63
C CYS A 222 1.60 4.80 2.01
N GLY A 223 1.27 4.04 3.05
CA GLY A 223 1.30 4.50 4.46
C GLY A 223 2.69 4.87 4.93
N ASN A 224 3.73 4.33 4.28
CA ASN A 224 5.14 4.57 4.56
C ASN A 224 5.77 5.61 3.62
N ASN A 225 4.97 6.49 3.03
CA ASN A 225 5.40 7.58 2.17
C ASN A 225 6.34 7.18 1.01
N ASN A 226 6.18 5.98 0.46
CA ASN A 226 7.04 5.40 -0.58
C ASN A 226 8.50 5.20 -0.16
N GLU A 227 8.76 5.08 1.12
CA GLU A 227 10.05 4.63 1.63
C GLU A 227 10.19 3.12 1.46
N PHE A 228 11.43 2.63 1.49
CA PHE A 228 11.71 1.19 1.35
C PHE A 228 11.08 0.57 0.10
N LEU A 229 11.40 1.10 -1.07
CA LEU A 229 11.01 0.55 -2.36
C LEU A 229 12.24 0.16 -3.18
N HIS A 230 12.20 -1.01 -3.86
CA HIS A 230 13.22 -1.41 -4.81
C HIS A 230 12.62 -1.95 -6.11
N LYS A 231 12.65 -1.12 -7.15
CA LYS A 231 12.08 -1.37 -8.47
C LYS A 231 12.60 -2.65 -9.12
N TYR A 232 13.91 -2.89 -9.05
CA TYR A 232 14.55 -4.00 -9.76
C TYR A 232 14.32 -5.34 -9.06
N SER A 233 14.23 -5.37 -7.72
CA SER A 233 13.81 -6.56 -6.97
C SER A 233 12.34 -6.87 -7.23
N ALA A 234 11.47 -5.86 -7.31
CA ALA A 234 10.08 -6.09 -7.68
C ALA A 234 9.95 -6.71 -9.07
N LEU A 235 10.70 -6.21 -10.05
CA LEU A 235 10.70 -6.80 -11.40
C LEU A 235 11.17 -8.24 -11.37
N GLU A 236 12.24 -8.55 -10.65
CA GLU A 236 12.74 -9.91 -10.50
C GLU A 236 11.71 -10.84 -9.86
N ILE A 237 11.06 -10.40 -8.78
CA ILE A 237 9.99 -11.16 -8.11
C ILE A 237 8.87 -11.48 -9.10
N LEU A 238 8.38 -10.47 -9.85
CA LEU A 238 7.33 -10.64 -10.85
C LEU A 238 7.74 -11.60 -11.98
N GLU A 239 9.00 -11.53 -12.46
CA GLU A 239 9.54 -12.43 -13.48
C GLU A 239 9.65 -13.86 -12.97
N ARG A 240 10.07 -14.06 -11.72
CA ARG A 240 10.14 -15.39 -11.10
C ARG A 240 8.76 -15.99 -10.92
N ILE A 241 7.78 -15.23 -10.45
CA ILE A 241 6.39 -15.67 -10.41
C ILE A 241 5.93 -16.08 -11.83
N ASN A 242 6.15 -15.23 -12.82
CA ASN A 242 5.72 -15.49 -14.20
C ASN A 242 6.42 -16.70 -14.84
N SER A 243 7.64 -17.02 -14.42
CA SER A 243 8.37 -18.21 -14.88
C SER A 243 7.90 -19.52 -14.26
N GLY A 244 6.93 -19.46 -13.33
CA GLY A 244 6.37 -20.64 -12.67
C GLY A 244 7.14 -21.08 -11.44
N GLU A 245 7.88 -20.20 -10.80
CA GLU A 245 8.53 -20.53 -9.54
C GLU A 245 7.49 -20.84 -8.46
N LYS A 246 7.65 -22.01 -7.84
CA LYS A 246 6.68 -22.48 -6.84
C LYS A 246 6.93 -21.85 -5.49
N THR A 247 5.90 -21.20 -4.95
CA THR A 247 5.84 -20.79 -3.55
C THR A 247 4.57 -21.37 -2.92
N VAL A 248 4.63 -21.66 -1.65
CA VAL A 248 3.50 -22.14 -0.86
C VAL A 248 3.06 -21.01 0.05
N LEU A 249 1.76 -20.76 0.09
CA LEU A 249 1.20 -19.79 1.02
C LEU A 249 1.39 -20.31 2.45
N ILE A 250 2.14 -19.56 3.24
CA ILE A 250 2.34 -19.80 4.65
C ILE A 250 1.47 -18.81 5.40
N ASP A 251 0.62 -19.29 6.31
CA ASP A 251 -0.16 -18.40 7.16
C ASP A 251 0.81 -17.53 7.98
N PRO A 252 0.54 -16.20 8.09
CA PRO A 252 1.38 -15.31 8.88
C PRO A 252 1.48 -15.82 10.31
N VAL A 253 2.70 -15.92 10.84
CA VAL A 253 2.91 -16.27 12.23
C VAL A 253 2.57 -15.06 13.08
N GLU A 254 1.94 -15.30 14.24
CA GLU A 254 1.66 -14.24 15.22
C GLU A 254 2.98 -13.53 15.61
N GLY A 255 3.15 -12.28 15.19
CA GLY A 255 4.39 -11.51 15.40
C GLY A 255 5.08 -10.99 14.14
N ASP A 256 4.69 -11.46 12.93
CA ASP A 256 5.15 -10.88 11.67
C ASP A 256 4.57 -9.47 11.51
N ARG A 257 5.37 -8.46 11.84
CA ARG A 257 4.97 -7.05 11.70
C ARG A 257 5.57 -6.46 10.43
N PRO A 258 4.86 -5.52 9.76
CA PRO A 258 5.45 -4.73 8.68
C PRO A 258 6.73 -4.04 9.18
N LEU A 259 7.75 -3.96 8.34
CA LEU A 259 8.88 -3.06 8.62
C LEU A 259 8.36 -1.62 8.51
N VAL A 260 8.48 -0.88 9.59
CA VAL A 260 8.08 0.53 9.71
C VAL A 260 9.26 1.42 9.32
#